data_f94cc9ad99771046caaa9698e2bee4ea
#
_entry.id   f94cc9ad99771046caaa9698e2bee4ea
#
_cell.length_a   1.000
_cell.length_b   1.000
_cell.length_c   1.000
_cell.angle_alpha   90.00
_cell.angle_beta   90.00
_cell.angle_gamma   90.00
#
_symmetry.space_group_name_H-M   'P 1'
#
loop_
_entity.id
_entity.type
_entity.pdbx_description
1 polymer ?
#
loop_
_entity_poly.entity_id
_entity_poly.type
_entity_poly.pdbx_seq_one_letter_code
_entity_poly.pdbx_strand_id
1 'polypeptide(L)'
;MNAFPLSAARAARILVVGDIMLDRYWFGEVDRISPEAPVPVVRVARREDRLGGAANVARNIVALGAQATLMGVIGADEAGSRIKALGAEAGVNDALVIDTSGMDTTLKMRVLGRQQQLLRVDFEQGPSPQALQRLHDNFLEIVGAHDLLVLSDYAKGALTHVETLIQAARQAGVSVLVDPKGHRYKRYVGASLVTPNRSEMQDAVGRWDTEGDLTQRAQALRHELSLEALLITRSEQGMTLYTQHGRQHVDAQAHEVFDVSGAGDTVLATLAVARAAGLGWYEAMVWANRAGGIVVGKLGTSIVTSQELST
;
A
#
# COMPACT_ATOMS: atom_id res chain seq x y z
N MET A 1 16.31 -19.97 6.63
CA MET A 1 14.93 -19.44 6.65
C MET A 1 13.99 -20.57 6.24
N ASN A 2 12.87 -20.80 6.94
CA ASN A 2 11.89 -21.79 6.51
C ASN A 2 11.29 -21.36 5.18
N ALA A 3 10.74 -22.28 4.37
CA ALA A 3 10.07 -21.93 3.12
C ALA A 3 8.84 -21.02 3.39
N PHE A 4 8.51 -20.15 2.43
CA PHE A 4 7.30 -19.33 2.51
C PHE A 4 6.05 -20.25 2.59
N PRO A 5 5.09 -20.00 3.50
CA PRO A 5 3.98 -20.91 3.79
C PRO A 5 2.88 -20.86 2.73
N LEU A 6 3.17 -21.26 1.50
CA LEU A 6 2.29 -21.13 0.32
C LEU A 6 0.91 -21.78 0.51
N SER A 7 0.85 -22.93 1.20
CA SER A 7 -0.43 -23.62 1.43
C SER A 7 -1.37 -22.81 2.32
N ALA A 8 -0.84 -22.26 3.42
CA ALA A 8 -1.61 -21.41 4.32
C ALA A 8 -1.94 -20.05 3.66
N ALA A 9 -1.01 -19.50 2.88
CA ALA A 9 -1.24 -18.26 2.14
C ALA A 9 -2.43 -18.38 1.17
N ARG A 10 -2.58 -19.51 0.47
CA ARG A 10 -3.71 -19.74 -0.47
C ARG A 10 -5.08 -19.78 0.21
N ALA A 11 -5.14 -20.16 1.48
CA ALA A 11 -6.38 -20.19 2.25
C ALA A 11 -6.73 -18.80 2.84
N ALA A 12 -5.77 -17.89 2.94
CA ALA A 12 -5.94 -16.59 3.57
C ALA A 12 -6.82 -15.66 2.74
N ARG A 13 -7.81 -15.03 3.41
CA ARG A 13 -8.73 -14.04 2.85
C ARG A 13 -8.41 -12.68 3.46
N ILE A 14 -7.91 -11.77 2.65
CA ILE A 14 -7.44 -10.47 3.11
C ILE A 14 -8.33 -9.37 2.52
N LEU A 15 -8.93 -8.55 3.39
CA LEU A 15 -9.65 -7.35 3.00
C LEU A 15 -8.67 -6.19 2.92
N VAL A 16 -8.62 -5.51 1.77
CA VAL A 16 -7.82 -4.29 1.58
C VAL A 16 -8.78 -3.12 1.43
N VAL A 17 -8.70 -2.16 2.34
CA VAL A 17 -9.51 -0.93 2.31
C VAL A 17 -8.58 0.27 2.24
N GLY A 18 -8.85 1.22 1.36
CA GLY A 18 -8.01 2.40 1.28
C GLY A 18 -8.19 3.26 0.05
N ASP A 19 -7.23 4.14 -0.15
CA ASP A 19 -7.20 5.06 -1.27
C ASP A 19 -6.74 4.32 -2.53
N ILE A 20 -7.62 4.29 -3.52
CA ILE A 20 -7.40 3.61 -4.80
C ILE A 20 -7.00 4.64 -5.83
N MET A 21 -6.04 4.30 -6.67
CA MET A 21 -5.60 5.16 -7.76
C MET A 21 -5.21 4.39 -9.01
N LEU A 22 -5.29 5.05 -10.15
CA LEU A 22 -4.77 4.57 -11.41
C LEU A 22 -3.41 5.24 -11.68
N ASP A 23 -2.35 4.46 -11.83
CA ASP A 23 -1.06 4.93 -12.31
C ASP A 23 -1.01 4.78 -13.83
N ARG A 24 -1.02 5.88 -14.56
CA ARG A 24 -0.99 5.92 -16.03
C ARG A 24 0.35 6.41 -16.52
N TYR A 25 0.96 5.66 -17.43
CA TYR A 25 2.25 5.97 -18.02
C TYR A 25 2.11 6.19 -19.52
N TRP A 26 2.55 7.34 -20.00
CA TRP A 26 2.68 7.64 -21.40
C TRP A 26 4.15 7.70 -21.78
N PHE A 27 4.61 6.74 -22.57
CA PHE A 27 5.98 6.66 -23.07
C PHE A 27 6.03 7.23 -24.49
N GLY A 28 7.01 8.10 -24.74
CA GLY A 28 7.14 8.72 -26.04
C GLY A 28 8.54 9.23 -26.33
N GLU A 29 8.69 9.78 -27.52
CA GLU A 29 9.90 10.43 -27.98
C GLU A 29 9.76 11.95 -27.93
N VAL A 30 10.85 12.64 -27.67
CA VAL A 30 10.95 14.10 -27.63
C VAL A 30 11.95 14.51 -28.69
N ASP A 31 11.44 14.96 -29.83
CA ASP A 31 12.27 15.34 -30.98
C ASP A 31 12.28 16.85 -31.23
N ARG A 32 11.36 17.60 -30.60
CA ARG A 32 11.21 19.03 -30.84
C ARG A 32 10.66 19.78 -29.63
N ILE A 33 10.91 21.08 -29.61
CA ILE A 33 10.24 22.03 -28.72
C ILE A 33 8.97 22.55 -29.41
N SER A 34 7.93 22.82 -28.63
CA SER A 34 6.67 23.38 -29.15
C SER A 34 6.93 24.79 -29.75
N PRO A 35 6.32 25.13 -30.89
CA PRO A 35 6.31 26.50 -31.38
C PRO A 35 5.41 27.44 -30.54
N GLU A 36 4.51 26.90 -29.72
CA GLU A 36 3.54 27.67 -28.93
C GLU A 36 4.09 28.09 -27.56
N ALA A 37 5.07 27.32 -27.03
CA ALA A 37 5.69 27.57 -25.71
C ALA A 37 7.03 26.83 -25.61
N PRO A 38 7.97 27.26 -24.73
CA PRO A 38 9.26 26.60 -24.56
C PRO A 38 9.16 25.28 -23.78
N VAL A 39 8.32 24.36 -24.27
CA VAL A 39 8.07 23.04 -23.68
C VAL A 39 8.34 21.93 -24.69
N PRO A 40 8.81 20.74 -24.25
CA PRO A 40 9.00 19.61 -25.14
C PRO A 40 7.67 19.08 -25.68
N VAL A 41 7.65 18.65 -26.94
CA VAL A 41 6.54 17.90 -27.55
C VAL A 41 6.82 16.41 -27.41
N VAL A 42 5.99 15.70 -26.68
CA VAL A 42 6.08 14.25 -26.51
C VAL A 42 5.16 13.58 -27.52
N ARG A 43 5.74 12.81 -28.44
CA ARG A 43 4.99 11.95 -29.34
C ARG A 43 4.77 10.59 -28.68
N VAL A 44 3.58 10.37 -28.12
CA VAL A 44 3.25 9.16 -27.37
C VAL A 44 3.26 7.94 -28.28
N ALA A 45 4.12 6.96 -27.97
CA ALA A 45 4.25 5.70 -28.68
C ALA A 45 3.58 4.53 -27.93
N ARG A 46 3.57 4.56 -26.59
CA ARG A 46 3.01 3.49 -25.75
C ARG A 46 2.29 4.08 -24.55
N ARG A 47 1.17 3.46 -24.19
CA ARG A 47 0.41 3.77 -22.97
C ARG A 47 0.35 2.53 -22.08
N GLU A 48 0.38 2.73 -20.78
CA GLU A 48 0.32 1.66 -19.81
C GLU A 48 -0.43 2.14 -18.57
N ASP A 49 -1.39 1.34 -18.10
CA ASP A 49 -2.15 1.60 -16.89
C ASP A 49 -1.83 0.54 -15.84
N ARG A 50 -1.62 0.95 -14.60
CA ARG A 50 -1.33 0.08 -13.46
C ARG A 50 -2.22 0.41 -12.28
N LEU A 51 -2.51 -0.59 -11.45
CA LEU A 51 -3.15 -0.40 -10.17
C LEU A 51 -2.17 0.30 -9.19
N GLY A 52 -2.63 1.35 -8.50
CA GLY A 52 -1.87 2.08 -7.49
C GLY A 52 -2.59 2.12 -6.14
N GLY A 53 -1.88 2.48 -5.07
CA GLY A 53 -2.38 2.54 -3.71
C GLY A 53 -2.96 1.22 -3.23
N ALA A 54 -4.11 1.25 -2.57
CA ALA A 54 -4.78 0.06 -2.05
C ALA A 54 -5.00 -1.03 -3.12
N ALA A 55 -5.24 -0.65 -4.37
CA ALA A 55 -5.41 -1.61 -5.47
C ALA A 55 -4.09 -2.32 -5.82
N ASN A 56 -2.93 -1.65 -5.70
CA ASN A 56 -1.62 -2.28 -5.87
C ASN A 56 -1.31 -3.25 -4.72
N VAL A 57 -1.69 -2.91 -3.47
CA VAL A 57 -1.58 -3.83 -2.33
C VAL A 57 -2.40 -5.10 -2.59
N ALA A 58 -3.66 -4.97 -3.00
CA ALA A 58 -4.53 -6.11 -3.29
C ALA A 58 -3.97 -7.01 -4.41
N ARG A 59 -3.44 -6.41 -5.49
CA ARG A 59 -2.78 -7.14 -6.58
C ARG A 59 -1.54 -7.91 -6.10
N ASN A 60 -0.73 -7.32 -5.23
CA ASN A 60 0.44 -7.99 -4.65
C ASN A 60 0.03 -9.16 -3.76
N ILE A 61 -1.05 -9.04 -2.96
CA ILE A 61 -1.59 -10.12 -2.15
C ILE A 61 -1.97 -11.32 -3.01
N VAL A 62 -2.67 -11.09 -4.13
CA VAL A 62 -3.05 -12.16 -5.08
C VAL A 62 -1.80 -12.78 -5.73
N ALA A 63 -0.82 -11.99 -6.12
CA ALA A 63 0.43 -12.48 -6.71
C ALA A 63 1.23 -13.37 -5.75
N LEU A 64 1.11 -13.14 -4.44
CA LEU A 64 1.69 -13.98 -3.38
C LEU A 64 0.87 -15.26 -3.09
N GLY A 65 -0.30 -15.41 -3.74
CA GLY A 65 -1.13 -16.60 -3.70
C GLY A 65 -2.31 -16.54 -2.75
N ALA A 66 -2.53 -15.44 -2.02
CA ALA A 66 -3.69 -15.27 -1.13
C ALA A 66 -4.91 -14.70 -1.88
N GLN A 67 -6.08 -14.71 -1.23
CA GLN A 67 -7.28 -14.08 -1.75
C GLN A 67 -7.36 -12.64 -1.25
N ALA A 68 -7.60 -11.69 -2.14
CA ALA A 68 -7.77 -10.28 -1.81
C ALA A 68 -9.15 -9.78 -2.21
N THR A 69 -9.82 -9.08 -1.30
CA THR A 69 -11.00 -8.27 -1.59
C THR A 69 -10.61 -6.81 -1.47
N LEU A 70 -10.79 -6.03 -2.55
CA LEU A 70 -10.47 -4.61 -2.60
C LEU A 70 -11.73 -3.78 -2.35
N MET A 71 -11.67 -2.92 -1.34
CA MET A 71 -12.71 -1.96 -1.01
C MET A 71 -12.15 -0.54 -0.98
N GLY A 72 -12.85 0.40 -1.55
CA GLY A 72 -12.52 1.82 -1.60
C GLY A 72 -13.50 2.55 -2.49
N VAL A 73 -13.23 3.82 -2.77
CA VAL A 73 -14.12 4.65 -3.58
C VAL A 73 -13.45 4.99 -4.91
N ILE A 74 -14.18 4.85 -5.99
CA ILE A 74 -13.82 5.28 -7.34
C ILE A 74 -14.94 6.14 -7.93
N GLY A 75 -14.63 7.01 -8.88
CA GLY A 75 -15.61 7.75 -9.65
C GLY A 75 -16.31 6.90 -10.71
N ALA A 76 -17.41 7.43 -11.23
CA ALA A 76 -18.14 6.85 -12.37
C ALA A 76 -17.50 7.26 -13.71
N ASP A 77 -16.19 7.08 -13.85
CA ASP A 77 -15.37 7.56 -14.96
C ASP A 77 -14.56 6.46 -15.65
N GLU A 78 -13.77 6.85 -16.67
CA GLU A 78 -12.92 5.93 -17.43
C GLU A 78 -11.82 5.30 -16.53
N ALA A 79 -11.21 6.09 -15.65
CA ALA A 79 -10.15 5.62 -14.76
C ALA A 79 -10.70 4.59 -13.75
N GLY A 80 -11.88 4.83 -13.17
CA GLY A 80 -12.57 3.88 -12.31
C GLY A 80 -12.92 2.57 -13.01
N SER A 81 -13.43 2.67 -14.25
CA SER A 81 -13.72 1.50 -15.09
C SER A 81 -12.45 0.71 -15.42
N ARG A 82 -11.33 1.40 -15.66
CA ARG A 82 -10.04 0.77 -15.94
C ARG A 82 -9.47 0.05 -14.71
N ILE A 83 -9.60 0.64 -13.51
CA ILE A 83 -9.23 -0.01 -12.23
C ILE A 83 -9.99 -1.32 -12.04
N LYS A 84 -11.31 -1.33 -12.26
CA LYS A 84 -12.12 -2.55 -12.16
C LYS A 84 -11.64 -3.64 -13.12
N ALA A 85 -11.38 -3.27 -14.37
CA ALA A 85 -10.87 -4.21 -15.37
C ALA A 85 -9.51 -4.80 -14.96
N LEU A 86 -8.55 -3.96 -14.55
CA LEU A 86 -7.23 -4.40 -14.09
C LEU A 86 -7.31 -5.24 -12.81
N GLY A 87 -8.22 -4.93 -11.89
CA GLY A 87 -8.46 -5.71 -10.68
C GLY A 87 -8.96 -7.11 -11.03
N ALA A 88 -9.94 -7.21 -11.92
CA ALA A 88 -10.47 -8.49 -12.40
C ALA A 88 -9.40 -9.32 -13.14
N GLU A 89 -8.60 -8.69 -14.03
CA GLU A 89 -7.47 -9.32 -14.72
C GLU A 89 -6.44 -9.88 -13.71
N ALA A 90 -6.25 -9.21 -12.57
CA ALA A 90 -5.34 -9.62 -11.50
C ALA A 90 -5.95 -10.66 -10.54
N GLY A 91 -7.23 -11.01 -10.65
CA GLY A 91 -7.91 -11.92 -9.75
C GLY A 91 -8.28 -11.32 -8.39
N VAL A 92 -8.39 -9.99 -8.29
CA VAL A 92 -8.83 -9.28 -7.09
C VAL A 92 -10.36 -9.27 -7.03
N ASN A 93 -10.93 -9.64 -5.88
CA ASN A 93 -12.37 -9.52 -5.65
C ASN A 93 -12.78 -8.06 -5.49
N ASP A 94 -13.84 -7.64 -6.17
CA ASP A 94 -14.32 -6.26 -6.23
C ASP A 94 -15.41 -6.01 -5.18
N ALA A 95 -15.14 -5.11 -4.23
CA ALA A 95 -16.10 -4.53 -3.29
C ALA A 95 -16.07 -2.99 -3.36
N LEU A 96 -15.80 -2.42 -4.53
CA LEU A 96 -15.64 -0.97 -4.75
C LEU A 96 -16.97 -0.22 -4.66
N VAL A 97 -16.92 0.94 -4.04
CA VAL A 97 -18.02 1.92 -4.02
C VAL A 97 -17.83 2.90 -5.16
N ILE A 98 -18.85 3.02 -6.02
CA ILE A 98 -18.83 4.00 -7.10
C ILE A 98 -19.47 5.31 -6.60
N ASP A 99 -18.69 6.40 -6.59
CA ASP A 99 -19.21 7.74 -6.30
C ASP A 99 -19.80 8.34 -7.58
N THR A 100 -21.08 8.65 -7.52
CA THR A 100 -21.84 9.23 -8.65
C THR A 100 -22.06 10.73 -8.51
N SER A 101 -21.39 11.38 -7.54
CA SER A 101 -21.51 12.83 -7.32
C SER A 101 -20.70 13.70 -8.28
N GLY A 102 -19.98 13.08 -9.23
CA GLY A 102 -19.05 13.75 -10.14
C GLY A 102 -17.61 13.76 -9.65
N MET A 103 -17.28 12.92 -8.67
CA MET A 103 -15.91 12.71 -8.22
C MET A 103 -15.08 12.05 -9.33
N ASP A 104 -13.93 12.62 -9.65
CA ASP A 104 -12.92 11.97 -10.48
C ASP A 104 -12.16 10.91 -9.69
N THR A 105 -11.97 9.72 -10.26
CA THR A 105 -11.09 8.69 -9.71
C THR A 105 -9.66 9.21 -9.64
N THR A 106 -8.99 9.01 -8.51
CA THR A 106 -7.59 9.43 -8.38
C THR A 106 -6.72 8.81 -9.49
N LEU A 107 -6.14 9.68 -10.31
CA LEU A 107 -5.29 9.31 -11.44
C LEU A 107 -3.95 10.02 -11.33
N LYS A 108 -2.85 9.26 -11.40
CA LYS A 108 -1.49 9.79 -11.48
C LYS A 108 -0.92 9.49 -12.87
N MET A 109 -0.94 10.48 -13.73
CA MET A 109 -0.43 10.37 -15.10
C MET A 109 1.02 10.81 -15.17
N ARG A 110 1.89 9.93 -15.65
CA ARG A 110 3.32 10.20 -15.87
C ARG A 110 3.63 10.20 -17.35
N VAL A 111 4.26 11.27 -17.81
CA VAL A 111 4.73 11.41 -19.19
C VAL A 111 6.23 11.19 -19.19
N LEU A 112 6.68 10.18 -19.94
CA LEU A 112 8.09 9.79 -20.04
C LEU A 112 8.58 10.02 -21.47
N GLY A 113 9.70 10.75 -21.58
CA GLY A 113 10.44 10.92 -22.82
C GLY A 113 11.74 10.11 -22.77
N ARG A 114 11.88 9.12 -23.66
CA ARG A 114 12.99 8.16 -23.62
C ARG A 114 13.01 7.40 -22.28
N GLN A 115 13.93 7.72 -21.38
CA GLN A 115 14.06 7.09 -20.06
C GLN A 115 13.83 8.06 -18.88
N GLN A 116 13.36 9.27 -19.16
CA GLN A 116 13.21 10.32 -18.16
C GLN A 116 11.75 10.72 -17.99
N GLN A 117 11.28 10.83 -16.75
CA GLN A 117 9.98 11.42 -16.46
C GLN A 117 10.04 12.95 -16.69
N LEU A 118 9.19 13.42 -17.58
CA LEU A 118 9.13 14.83 -17.97
C LEU A 118 8.08 15.60 -17.18
N LEU A 119 6.95 14.95 -16.89
CA LEU A 119 5.81 15.56 -16.21
C LEU A 119 5.03 14.50 -15.45
N ARG A 120 4.42 14.88 -14.31
CA ARG A 120 3.35 14.16 -13.67
C ARG A 120 2.13 15.07 -13.53
N VAL A 121 0.97 14.55 -13.89
CA VAL A 121 -0.32 15.21 -13.70
C VAL A 121 -1.16 14.36 -12.76
N ASP A 122 -1.61 14.96 -11.66
CA ASP A 122 -2.40 14.28 -10.63
C ASP A 122 -3.83 14.82 -10.67
N PHE A 123 -4.80 13.91 -10.84
CA PHE A 123 -6.23 14.18 -10.66
C PHE A 123 -6.63 13.58 -9.32
N GLU A 124 -7.08 14.43 -8.39
CA GLU A 124 -7.32 14.03 -7.01
C GLU A 124 -8.54 14.76 -6.47
N GLN A 125 -9.55 14.01 -6.08
CA GLN A 125 -10.74 14.50 -5.37
C GLN A 125 -11.10 13.56 -4.25
N GLY A 126 -11.58 14.11 -3.12
CA GLY A 126 -12.05 13.29 -2.01
C GLY A 126 -13.44 12.70 -2.30
N PRO A 127 -13.76 11.52 -1.77
CA PRO A 127 -15.07 10.91 -1.87
C PRO A 127 -16.17 11.76 -1.23
N SER A 128 -17.36 11.67 -1.78
CA SER A 128 -18.56 12.30 -1.17
C SER A 128 -18.91 11.64 0.17
N PRO A 129 -19.57 12.40 1.10
CA PRO A 129 -20.04 11.82 2.36
C PRO A 129 -20.94 10.60 2.15
N GLN A 130 -21.75 10.59 1.09
CA GLN A 130 -22.64 9.46 0.75
C GLN A 130 -21.86 8.22 0.32
N ALA A 131 -20.78 8.40 -0.45
CA ALA A 131 -19.90 7.29 -0.84
C ALA A 131 -19.14 6.74 0.37
N LEU A 132 -18.67 7.59 1.28
CA LEU A 132 -18.04 7.18 2.53
C LEU A 132 -18.97 6.41 3.46
N GLN A 133 -20.24 6.82 3.54
CA GLN A 133 -21.25 6.09 4.31
C GLN A 133 -21.49 4.70 3.73
N ARG A 134 -21.67 4.59 2.40
CA ARG A 134 -21.82 3.29 1.72
C ARG A 134 -20.58 2.39 1.92
N LEU A 135 -19.37 2.98 1.85
CA LEU A 135 -18.14 2.24 2.12
C LEU A 135 -18.16 1.66 3.54
N HIS A 136 -18.53 2.48 4.53
CA HIS A 136 -18.63 2.04 5.93
C HIS A 136 -19.67 0.92 6.11
N ASP A 137 -20.87 1.09 5.54
CA ASP A 137 -21.94 0.09 5.68
C ASP A 137 -21.54 -1.24 5.05
N ASN A 138 -21.04 -1.21 3.81
CA ASN A 138 -20.52 -2.40 3.12
C ASN A 138 -19.36 -3.06 3.88
N PHE A 139 -18.50 -2.26 4.51
CA PHE A 139 -17.38 -2.77 5.31
C PHE A 139 -17.89 -3.60 6.49
N LEU A 140 -18.89 -3.11 7.23
CA LEU A 140 -19.46 -3.81 8.37
C LEU A 140 -20.07 -5.18 7.99
N GLU A 141 -20.62 -5.29 6.79
CA GLU A 141 -21.20 -6.53 6.29
C GLU A 141 -20.15 -7.61 6.00
N ILE A 142 -18.94 -7.21 5.55
CA ILE A 142 -17.97 -8.19 5.03
C ILE A 142 -16.74 -8.39 5.90
N VAL A 143 -16.39 -7.46 6.81
CA VAL A 143 -15.14 -7.51 7.57
C VAL A 143 -14.95 -8.81 8.33
N GLY A 144 -15.99 -9.35 8.95
CA GLY A 144 -15.95 -10.58 9.73
C GLY A 144 -15.73 -11.86 8.90
N ALA A 145 -15.84 -11.77 7.57
CA ALA A 145 -15.58 -12.90 6.67
C ALA A 145 -14.12 -13.02 6.24
N HIS A 146 -13.25 -12.10 6.69
CA HIS A 146 -11.82 -12.03 6.32
C HIS A 146 -10.94 -12.37 7.51
N ASP A 147 -9.75 -12.87 7.23
CA ASP A 147 -8.78 -13.30 8.24
C ASP A 147 -7.88 -12.14 8.68
N LEU A 148 -7.76 -11.11 7.84
CA LEU A 148 -6.93 -9.93 8.09
C LEU A 148 -7.44 -8.72 7.29
N LEU A 149 -7.35 -7.52 7.90
CA LEU A 149 -7.64 -6.23 7.28
C LEU A 149 -6.34 -5.47 7.02
N VAL A 150 -6.19 -4.95 5.80
CA VAL A 150 -5.16 -3.97 5.44
C VAL A 150 -5.82 -2.63 5.19
N LEU A 151 -5.32 -1.58 5.82
CA LEU A 151 -5.71 -0.19 5.60
C LEU A 151 -4.55 0.54 4.91
N SER A 152 -4.74 0.94 3.66
CA SER A 152 -3.74 1.63 2.84
C SER A 152 -4.13 3.10 2.70
N ASP A 153 -3.49 3.96 3.51
CA ASP A 153 -3.80 5.39 3.61
C ASP A 153 -2.83 6.22 2.75
N TYR A 154 -3.39 6.97 1.81
CA TYR A 154 -2.66 7.94 0.97
C TYR A 154 -3.19 9.36 1.16
N ALA A 155 -4.02 9.57 2.19
CA ALA A 155 -4.70 10.84 2.51
C ALA A 155 -5.54 11.37 1.34
N LYS A 156 -6.21 10.48 0.58
CA LYS A 156 -7.14 10.86 -0.51
C LYS A 156 -8.61 10.80 -0.06
N GLY A 157 -8.87 10.38 1.17
CA GLY A 157 -10.17 10.53 1.82
C GLY A 157 -10.97 9.25 2.03
N ALA A 158 -10.64 8.12 1.40
CA ALA A 158 -11.36 6.87 1.62
C ALA A 158 -11.30 6.40 3.09
N LEU A 159 -10.21 6.72 3.79
CA LEU A 159 -10.01 6.40 5.21
C LEU A 159 -10.31 7.57 6.16
N THR A 160 -11.21 8.49 5.79
CA THR A 160 -11.60 9.62 6.65
C THR A 160 -12.07 9.15 8.05
N HIS A 161 -12.79 8.04 8.12
CA HIS A 161 -13.33 7.44 9.34
C HIS A 161 -12.59 6.15 9.74
N VAL A 162 -11.26 6.13 9.60
CA VAL A 162 -10.43 4.93 9.84
C VAL A 162 -10.56 4.37 11.25
N GLU A 163 -10.79 5.23 12.24
CA GLU A 163 -10.98 4.84 13.65
C GLU A 163 -12.15 3.86 13.80
N THR A 164 -13.28 4.11 13.11
CA THR A 164 -14.46 3.25 13.17
C THR A 164 -14.24 1.91 12.47
N LEU A 165 -13.47 1.92 11.38
CA LEU A 165 -13.09 0.68 10.67
C LEU A 165 -12.18 -0.19 11.54
N ILE A 166 -11.17 0.38 12.20
CA ILE A 166 -10.29 -0.35 13.13
C ILE A 166 -11.11 -0.93 14.29
N GLN A 167 -12.02 -0.14 14.88
CA GLN A 167 -12.85 -0.61 15.98
C GLN A 167 -13.75 -1.77 15.57
N ALA A 168 -14.40 -1.69 14.41
CA ALA A 168 -15.28 -2.74 13.91
C ALA A 168 -14.50 -4.03 13.59
N ALA A 169 -13.32 -3.92 12.96
CA ALA A 169 -12.45 -5.06 12.70
C ALA A 169 -12.03 -5.77 13.99
N ARG A 170 -11.63 -5.00 15.01
CA ARG A 170 -11.29 -5.56 16.34
C ARG A 170 -12.47 -6.28 16.99
N GLN A 171 -13.67 -5.72 16.91
CA GLN A 171 -14.88 -6.36 17.43
C GLN A 171 -15.20 -7.68 16.71
N ALA A 172 -14.86 -7.74 15.41
CA ALA A 172 -14.96 -8.96 14.61
C ALA A 172 -13.79 -9.95 14.82
N GLY A 173 -12.78 -9.61 15.66
CA GLY A 173 -11.59 -10.44 15.89
C GLY A 173 -10.60 -10.44 14.73
N VAL A 174 -10.68 -9.47 13.81
CA VAL A 174 -9.83 -9.35 12.61
C VAL A 174 -8.63 -8.48 12.91
N SER A 175 -7.41 -8.99 12.66
CA SER A 175 -6.16 -8.23 12.80
C SER A 175 -6.08 -7.13 11.75
N VAL A 176 -5.54 -5.94 12.13
CA VAL A 176 -5.50 -4.75 11.28
C VAL A 176 -4.06 -4.30 11.05
N LEU A 177 -3.62 -4.26 9.79
CA LEU A 177 -2.35 -3.68 9.36
C LEU A 177 -2.61 -2.35 8.66
N VAL A 178 -1.85 -1.32 9.01
CA VAL A 178 -2.02 0.02 8.46
C VAL A 178 -0.75 0.52 7.81
N ASP A 179 -0.81 0.92 6.55
CA ASP A 179 0.17 1.81 5.93
C ASP A 179 -0.30 3.27 6.16
N PRO A 180 0.40 4.02 7.02
CA PRO A 180 -0.10 5.29 7.51
C PRO A 180 0.23 6.45 6.57
N LYS A 181 -0.54 7.56 6.67
CA LYS A 181 -0.20 8.82 6.02
C LYS A 181 -0.44 10.02 6.93
N GLY A 182 0.49 11.01 6.81
CA GLY A 182 0.42 12.25 7.58
C GLY A 182 0.94 12.07 9.02
N HIS A 183 0.63 13.06 9.88
CA HIS A 183 1.16 13.14 11.24
C HIS A 183 0.16 12.73 12.34
N ARG A 184 -1.10 12.46 12.00
CA ARG A 184 -2.17 12.15 12.98
C ARG A 184 -2.25 10.67 13.29
N TYR A 185 -1.23 10.10 13.91
CA TYR A 185 -1.16 8.66 14.19
C TYR A 185 -2.22 8.16 15.17
N LYS A 186 -2.75 9.03 16.04
CA LYS A 186 -3.83 8.67 16.99
C LYS A 186 -5.08 8.09 16.31
N ARG A 187 -5.29 8.39 15.04
CA ARG A 187 -6.39 7.80 14.26
C ARG A 187 -6.23 6.29 14.02
N TYR A 188 -5.04 5.74 14.21
CA TYR A 188 -4.76 4.31 14.05
C TYR A 188 -4.72 3.54 15.37
N VAL A 189 -5.19 4.12 16.47
CA VAL A 189 -5.28 3.45 17.77
C VAL A 189 -6.02 2.13 17.65
N GLY A 190 -5.39 1.07 18.18
CA GLY A 190 -5.94 -0.27 18.18
C GLY A 190 -5.68 -1.08 16.92
N ALA A 191 -4.93 -0.59 15.95
CA ALA A 191 -4.39 -1.43 14.88
C ALA A 191 -3.43 -2.49 15.48
N SER A 192 -3.25 -3.62 14.78
CA SER A 192 -2.27 -4.63 15.19
C SER A 192 -0.85 -4.20 14.81
N LEU A 193 -0.70 -3.61 13.60
CA LEU A 193 0.57 -3.10 13.07
C LEU A 193 0.37 -1.77 12.35
N VAL A 194 1.35 -0.87 12.48
CA VAL A 194 1.49 0.31 11.61
C VAL A 194 2.87 0.30 10.98
N THR A 195 2.97 0.66 9.68
CA THR A 195 4.21 0.53 8.87
C THR A 195 4.74 1.86 8.33
N PRO A 196 5.11 2.85 9.18
CA PRO A 196 5.66 4.10 8.69
C PRO A 196 7.00 3.90 7.99
N ASN A 197 7.27 4.70 6.96
CA ASN A 197 8.62 4.90 6.50
C ASN A 197 9.39 5.87 7.43
N ARG A 198 10.70 6.07 7.15
CA ARG A 198 11.55 6.94 7.97
C ARG A 198 11.02 8.38 8.09
N SER A 199 10.54 8.96 6.99
CA SER A 199 9.99 10.33 6.99
C SER A 199 8.68 10.40 7.78
N GLU A 200 7.78 9.47 7.55
CA GLU A 200 6.49 9.37 8.26
C GLU A 200 6.70 9.15 9.76
N MET A 201 7.69 8.33 10.13
CA MET A 201 8.05 8.17 11.54
C MET A 201 8.58 9.48 12.15
N GLN A 202 9.41 10.25 11.41
CA GLN A 202 9.88 11.56 11.87
C GLN A 202 8.73 12.57 12.02
N ASP A 203 7.75 12.52 11.12
CA ASP A 203 6.56 13.37 11.22
C ASP A 203 5.71 13.01 12.46
N ALA A 204 5.69 11.74 12.85
CA ALA A 204 4.92 11.25 13.99
C ALA A 204 5.58 11.57 15.35
N VAL A 205 6.90 11.36 15.48
CA VAL A 205 7.59 11.39 16.78
C VAL A 205 8.72 12.41 16.88
N GLY A 206 8.94 13.18 15.80
CA GLY A 206 10.07 14.10 15.69
C GLY A 206 11.37 13.41 15.26
N ARG A 207 12.41 14.21 15.00
CA ARG A 207 13.74 13.71 14.62
C ARG A 207 14.40 12.99 15.78
N TRP A 208 15.22 12.01 15.48
CA TRP A 208 16.05 11.27 16.44
C TRP A 208 17.52 11.32 16.00
N ASP A 209 18.42 11.29 16.97
CA ASP A 209 19.86 11.38 16.71
C ASP A 209 20.57 10.02 16.83
N THR A 210 20.01 9.10 17.62
CA THR A 210 20.59 7.78 17.87
C THR A 210 19.55 6.66 17.71
N GLU A 211 20.01 5.43 17.51
CA GLU A 211 19.14 4.24 17.48
C GLU A 211 18.44 4.01 18.84
N GLY A 212 19.08 4.41 19.94
CA GLY A 212 18.48 4.36 21.28
C GLY A 212 17.29 5.33 21.41
N ASP A 213 17.45 6.56 20.92
CA ASP A 213 16.37 7.57 20.90
C ASP A 213 15.22 7.11 20.00
N LEU A 214 15.54 6.59 18.77
CA LEU A 214 14.51 6.01 17.90
C LEU A 214 13.75 4.88 18.61
N THR A 215 14.46 3.99 19.29
CA THR A 215 13.84 2.86 20.00
C THR A 215 12.88 3.33 21.09
N GLN A 216 13.28 4.33 21.88
CA GLN A 216 12.44 4.90 22.91
C GLN A 216 11.16 5.52 22.33
N ARG A 217 11.28 6.33 21.27
CA ARG A 217 10.16 7.00 20.59
C ARG A 217 9.23 5.99 19.92
N ALA A 218 9.78 4.99 19.23
CA ALA A 218 9.02 3.94 18.57
C ALA A 218 8.21 3.10 19.58
N GLN A 219 8.80 2.73 20.69
CA GLN A 219 8.09 2.00 21.75
C GLN A 219 7.02 2.87 22.44
N ALA A 220 7.31 4.16 22.64
CA ALA A 220 6.31 5.10 23.18
C ALA A 220 5.10 5.23 22.23
N LEU A 221 5.33 5.42 20.93
CA LEU A 221 4.27 5.48 19.92
C LEU A 221 3.49 4.16 19.85
N ARG A 222 4.19 3.00 19.83
CA ARG A 222 3.55 1.68 19.83
C ARG A 222 2.61 1.51 21.04
N HIS A 223 3.04 1.94 22.21
CA HIS A 223 2.25 1.91 23.45
C HIS A 223 1.04 2.86 23.38
N GLU A 224 1.27 4.11 22.96
CA GLU A 224 0.21 5.13 22.83
C GLU A 224 -0.92 4.67 21.89
N LEU A 225 -0.54 4.01 20.79
CA LEU A 225 -1.50 3.50 19.81
C LEU A 225 -2.04 2.09 20.15
N SER A 226 -1.60 1.48 21.24
CA SER A 226 -1.98 0.11 21.63
C SER A 226 -1.70 -0.93 20.55
N LEU A 227 -0.55 -0.81 19.83
CA LEU A 227 -0.16 -1.73 18.76
C LEU A 227 0.52 -2.98 19.32
N GLU A 228 0.31 -4.12 18.65
CA GLU A 228 1.13 -5.33 18.88
C GLU A 228 2.57 -5.09 18.36
N ALA A 229 2.67 -4.47 17.18
CA ALA A 229 3.94 -4.21 16.53
C ALA A 229 3.95 -2.84 15.80
N LEU A 230 5.14 -2.23 15.69
CA LEU A 230 5.43 -1.08 14.84
C LEU A 230 6.62 -1.46 13.95
N LEU A 231 6.46 -1.37 12.63
CA LEU A 231 7.51 -1.68 11.66
C LEU A 231 7.92 -0.40 10.93
N ILE A 232 9.17 0.00 11.03
CA ILE A 232 9.71 1.15 10.30
C ILE A 232 10.47 0.65 9.07
N THR A 233 10.04 1.07 7.87
CA THR A 233 10.81 0.87 6.65
C THR A 233 11.86 1.97 6.51
N ARG A 234 13.12 1.60 6.23
CA ARG A 234 14.29 2.49 6.33
C ARG A 234 15.12 2.53 5.06
N SER A 235 14.51 2.27 3.91
CA SER A 235 15.14 2.25 2.58
C SER A 235 16.37 1.33 2.56
N GLU A 236 17.55 1.87 2.24
CA GLU A 236 18.83 1.17 2.19
C GLU A 236 19.28 0.56 3.55
N GLN A 237 18.69 1.01 4.64
CA GLN A 237 18.96 0.47 5.98
C GLN A 237 18.06 -0.73 6.32
N GLY A 238 17.17 -1.15 5.43
CA GLY A 238 16.28 -2.28 5.67
C GLY A 238 15.06 -1.95 6.52
N MET A 239 14.74 -2.78 7.52
CA MET A 239 13.53 -2.63 8.33
C MET A 239 13.80 -2.85 9.82
N THR A 240 13.09 -2.10 10.66
CA THR A 240 13.17 -2.26 12.12
C THR A 240 11.78 -2.48 12.69
N LEU A 241 11.62 -3.58 13.40
CA LEU A 241 10.40 -4.00 14.08
C LEU A 241 10.50 -3.74 15.58
N TYR A 242 9.45 -3.17 16.15
CA TYR A 242 9.29 -2.95 17.59
C TYR A 242 8.05 -3.70 18.09
N THR A 243 8.24 -4.58 19.04
CA THR A 243 7.18 -5.35 19.72
C THR A 243 7.33 -5.23 21.24
N GLN A 244 6.47 -5.89 21.99
CA GLN A 244 6.65 -6.01 23.46
C GLN A 244 7.96 -6.71 23.85
N HIS A 245 8.56 -7.52 22.94
CA HIS A 245 9.81 -8.23 23.17
C HIS A 245 11.05 -7.41 22.79
N GLY A 246 10.88 -6.15 22.43
CA GLY A 246 11.96 -5.23 22.08
C GLY A 246 12.11 -4.94 20.58
N ARG A 247 13.33 -4.55 20.20
CA ARG A 247 13.71 -4.15 18.84
C ARG A 247 14.34 -5.30 18.09
N GLN A 248 13.91 -5.51 16.86
CA GLN A 248 14.55 -6.43 15.90
C GLN A 248 14.80 -5.68 14.58
N HIS A 249 15.89 -6.00 13.90
CA HIS A 249 16.30 -5.32 12.68
C HIS A 249 16.73 -6.33 11.62
N VAL A 250 16.48 -6.01 10.36
CA VAL A 250 16.99 -6.73 9.19
C VAL A 250 17.55 -5.71 8.20
N ASP A 251 18.75 -5.98 7.71
CA ASP A 251 19.40 -5.17 6.68
C ASP A 251 18.68 -5.31 5.33
N ALA A 252 18.75 -4.28 4.49
CA ALA A 252 18.16 -4.33 3.15
C ALA A 252 18.79 -5.42 2.29
N GLN A 253 17.97 -6.11 1.51
CA GLN A 253 18.39 -7.19 0.61
C GLN A 253 18.38 -6.79 -0.88
N ALA A 254 18.27 -5.50 -1.19
CA ALA A 254 18.31 -5.02 -2.57
C ALA A 254 19.72 -5.10 -3.15
N HIS A 255 19.86 -5.71 -4.35
CA HIS A 255 21.12 -5.75 -5.09
C HIS A 255 21.26 -4.56 -6.05
N GLU A 256 20.19 -4.21 -6.75
CA GLU A 256 20.10 -3.06 -7.64
C GLU A 256 18.74 -2.37 -7.44
N VAL A 257 18.73 -1.05 -7.45
CA VAL A 257 17.50 -0.25 -7.29
C VAL A 257 17.21 0.47 -8.60
N PHE A 258 16.14 0.06 -9.28
CA PHE A 258 15.63 0.72 -10.49
C PHE A 258 14.52 1.70 -10.17
N ASP A 259 13.54 1.28 -9.37
CA ASP A 259 12.39 2.10 -9.05
C ASP A 259 11.82 1.67 -7.69
N VAL A 260 11.59 2.63 -6.81
CA VAL A 260 11.02 2.38 -5.48
C VAL A 260 9.50 2.51 -5.43
N SER A 261 8.85 2.81 -6.57
CA SER A 261 7.41 2.98 -6.66
C SER A 261 6.67 1.70 -6.29
N GLY A 262 5.78 1.76 -5.29
CA GLY A 262 5.01 0.62 -4.82
C GLY A 262 5.78 -0.39 -3.96
N ALA A 263 7.02 -0.08 -3.57
CA ALA A 263 7.77 -0.94 -2.65
C ALA A 263 7.08 -1.07 -1.29
N GLY A 264 6.53 0.02 -0.75
CA GLY A 264 5.72 0.03 0.47
C GLY A 264 4.51 -0.89 0.36
N ASP A 265 3.77 -0.81 -0.76
CA ASP A 265 2.61 -1.67 -1.03
C ASP A 265 3.00 -3.16 -1.05
N THR A 266 4.13 -3.49 -1.69
CA THR A 266 4.64 -4.87 -1.75
C THR A 266 5.06 -5.39 -0.38
N VAL A 267 5.72 -4.54 0.43
CA VAL A 267 6.09 -4.85 1.82
C VAL A 267 4.83 -5.11 2.65
N LEU A 268 3.86 -4.21 2.61
CA LEU A 268 2.59 -4.32 3.33
C LEU A 268 1.81 -5.59 2.93
N ALA A 269 1.70 -5.85 1.62
CA ALA A 269 1.05 -7.05 1.08
C ALA A 269 1.72 -8.33 1.58
N THR A 270 3.07 -8.37 1.57
CA THR A 270 3.83 -9.54 2.03
C THR A 270 3.68 -9.75 3.54
N LEU A 271 3.70 -8.67 4.33
CA LEU A 271 3.40 -8.73 5.77
C LEU A 271 2.01 -9.30 6.01
N ALA A 272 1.01 -8.81 5.28
CA ALA A 272 -0.37 -9.25 5.42
C ALA A 272 -0.53 -10.75 5.11
N VAL A 273 0.02 -11.21 3.98
CA VAL A 273 -0.04 -12.64 3.59
C VAL A 273 0.70 -13.52 4.59
N ALA A 274 1.91 -13.12 5.01
CA ALA A 274 2.71 -13.87 5.97
C ALA A 274 2.00 -13.98 7.34
N ARG A 275 1.39 -12.89 7.81
CA ARG A 275 0.63 -12.85 9.07
C ARG A 275 -0.64 -13.69 8.98
N ALA A 276 -1.41 -13.55 7.91
CA ALA A 276 -2.62 -14.36 7.68
C ALA A 276 -2.30 -15.86 7.54
N ALA A 277 -1.10 -16.20 7.05
CA ALA A 277 -0.58 -17.56 6.99
C ALA A 277 -0.02 -18.07 8.34
N GLY A 278 -0.12 -17.29 9.44
CA GLY A 278 0.24 -17.69 10.79
C GLY A 278 1.69 -17.44 11.21
N LEU A 279 2.50 -16.75 10.39
CA LEU A 279 3.88 -16.42 10.77
C LEU A 279 3.93 -15.36 11.89
N GLY A 280 4.97 -15.39 12.72
CA GLY A 280 5.28 -14.36 13.70
C GLY A 280 5.67 -13.02 13.05
N TRP A 281 5.62 -11.92 13.81
CA TRP A 281 5.95 -10.58 13.29
C TRP A 281 7.37 -10.48 12.71
N TYR A 282 8.35 -11.11 13.36
CA TYR A 282 9.74 -11.11 12.87
C TYR A 282 9.89 -11.87 11.55
N GLU A 283 9.32 -13.05 11.45
CA GLU A 283 9.35 -13.84 10.22
C GLU A 283 8.63 -13.14 9.07
N ALA A 284 7.48 -12.52 9.36
CA ALA A 284 6.75 -11.71 8.39
C ALA A 284 7.58 -10.52 7.89
N MET A 285 8.31 -9.82 8.79
CA MET A 285 9.23 -8.75 8.42
C MET A 285 10.35 -9.25 7.51
N VAL A 286 10.95 -10.40 7.80
CA VAL A 286 12.04 -10.98 6.98
C VAL A 286 11.56 -11.26 5.56
N TRP A 287 10.36 -11.83 5.39
CA TRP A 287 9.78 -12.07 4.08
C TRP A 287 9.41 -10.77 3.36
N ALA A 288 8.85 -9.79 4.08
CA ALA A 288 8.53 -8.49 3.52
C ALA A 288 9.78 -7.72 3.06
N ASN A 289 10.88 -7.80 3.81
CA ASN A 289 12.16 -7.21 3.43
C ASN A 289 12.73 -7.85 2.15
N ARG A 290 12.63 -9.17 2.03
CA ARG A 290 12.99 -9.88 0.80
C ARG A 290 12.16 -9.45 -0.38
N ALA A 291 10.82 -9.38 -0.23
CA ALA A 291 9.92 -8.92 -1.29
C ALA A 291 10.22 -7.47 -1.69
N GLY A 292 10.48 -6.59 -0.72
CA GLY A 292 10.92 -5.22 -0.96
C GLY A 292 12.20 -5.17 -1.79
N GLY A 293 13.20 -5.98 -1.46
CA GLY A 293 14.45 -6.09 -2.22
C GLY A 293 14.26 -6.56 -3.67
N ILE A 294 13.34 -7.49 -3.91
CA ILE A 294 13.01 -7.99 -5.26
C ILE A 294 12.28 -6.90 -6.08
N VAL A 295 11.29 -6.23 -5.48
CA VAL A 295 10.44 -5.31 -6.25
C VAL A 295 11.16 -4.05 -6.66
N VAL A 296 12.09 -3.51 -5.87
CA VAL A 296 12.85 -2.29 -6.23
C VAL A 296 13.81 -2.51 -7.40
N GLY A 297 14.13 -3.77 -7.75
CA GLY A 297 14.83 -4.14 -8.97
C GLY A 297 13.96 -4.16 -10.24
N LYS A 298 12.66 -3.84 -10.12
CA LYS A 298 11.71 -3.83 -11.24
C LYS A 298 11.25 -2.40 -11.55
N LEU A 299 10.79 -2.14 -12.78
CA LEU A 299 10.33 -0.81 -13.20
C LEU A 299 8.87 -0.56 -12.79
N GLY A 300 8.59 0.57 -12.15
CA GLY A 300 7.27 1.05 -11.75
C GLY A 300 6.60 0.17 -10.68
N THR A 301 5.30 0.38 -10.46
CA THR A 301 4.51 -0.46 -9.56
C THR A 301 4.45 -1.90 -10.08
N SER A 302 5.42 -2.72 -9.68
CA SER A 302 5.55 -4.12 -10.03
C SER A 302 5.07 -5.04 -8.91
N ILE A 303 4.91 -6.34 -9.19
CA ILE A 303 4.54 -7.35 -8.20
C ILE A 303 5.70 -8.29 -7.90
N VAL A 304 5.63 -8.93 -6.74
CA VAL A 304 6.46 -10.08 -6.40
C VAL A 304 5.57 -11.32 -6.35
N THR A 305 5.92 -12.33 -7.11
CA THR A 305 5.20 -13.61 -7.10
C THR A 305 5.69 -14.51 -5.97
N SER A 306 4.86 -15.44 -5.55
CA SER A 306 5.25 -16.45 -4.56
C SER A 306 6.46 -17.31 -5.02
N GLN A 307 6.62 -17.49 -6.33
CA GLN A 307 7.77 -18.21 -6.90
C GLN A 307 9.06 -17.41 -6.74
N GLU A 308 9.07 -16.12 -7.10
CA GLU A 308 10.23 -15.22 -6.91
C GLU A 308 10.62 -15.08 -5.44
N LEU A 309 9.63 -15.11 -4.55
CA LEU A 309 9.88 -15.02 -3.12
C LEU A 309 10.52 -16.30 -2.57
N SER A 310 10.29 -17.45 -3.18
CA SER A 310 10.77 -18.76 -2.73
C SER A 310 12.15 -19.14 -3.31
N THR A 311 12.63 -18.45 -4.35
CA THR A 311 13.98 -18.60 -4.92
C THR A 311 15.01 -17.82 -4.15
#